data_50414103ca22e8db740fdf705a1cc613
#
_entry.id   50414103ca22e8db740fdf705a1cc613
#
_cell.length_a   1.000
_cell.length_b   1.000
_cell.length_c   1.000
_cell.angle_alpha   90.00
_cell.angle_beta   90.00
_cell.angle_gamma   90.00
#
_symmetry.space_group_name_H-M   'P 1'
#
loop_
_entity.id
_entity.type
_entity.pdbx_description
1 polymer ?
#
loop_
_entity_poly.entity_id
_entity_poly.type
_entity_poly.pdbx_seq_one_letter_code
_entity_poly.pdbx_strand_id
1 'polypeptide(L)'
;ITSTSLDPRFFKLPAFALQSETDYTVQVTAIGYSADNINPPIAVYSVVVQVGYEGVKAIISGGAEQTSQRSQDTIIDASKSYDLDFKQPSIFINPLEASEPKTSVLQYKWECVIFTPEFGFPCANFTNVNWTSNPYLEIPKLTMPANKVYRLSLFVANNYGMTDSDSMLLSIVNNDIPS
;
A
#
# COMPACT_ATOMS: atom_id res chain seq x y z
N ILE A 1 -27.04 -1.02 2.91
CA ILE A 1 -26.08 0.09 2.73
C ILE A 1 -26.88 1.38 2.60
N THR A 2 -26.55 2.41 3.39
CA THR A 2 -27.24 3.70 3.41
C THR A 2 -26.34 4.79 2.84
N SER A 3 -26.93 5.75 2.09
CA SER A 3 -26.19 6.90 1.58
C SER A 3 -25.77 7.85 2.70
N THR A 4 -24.56 8.39 2.59
CA THR A 4 -24.06 9.48 3.47
C THR A 4 -24.31 10.87 2.88
N SER A 5 -24.99 10.98 1.73
CA SER A 5 -25.36 12.25 1.12
C SER A 5 -26.58 12.87 1.85
N LEU A 6 -26.51 14.17 2.09
CA LEU A 6 -27.67 14.96 2.57
C LEU A 6 -28.63 15.35 1.43
N ASP A 7 -28.17 15.29 0.18
CA ASP A 7 -29.00 15.55 -0.99
C ASP A 7 -29.53 14.22 -1.54
N PRO A 8 -30.87 14.00 -1.57
CA PRO A 8 -31.46 12.74 -2.00
C PRO A 8 -31.26 12.43 -3.49
N ARG A 9 -30.79 13.39 -4.29
CA ARG A 9 -30.43 13.16 -5.72
C ARG A 9 -29.10 12.49 -5.90
N PHE A 10 -28.26 12.44 -4.86
CA PHE A 10 -26.93 11.83 -4.89
C PHE A 10 -26.85 10.65 -3.94
N PHE A 11 -26.44 9.51 -4.46
CA PHE A 11 -26.10 8.36 -3.64
C PHE A 11 -24.59 8.37 -3.38
N LYS A 12 -24.20 8.54 -2.12
CA LYS A 12 -22.81 8.61 -1.68
C LYS A 12 -22.53 7.53 -0.64
N LEU A 13 -21.48 6.76 -0.86
CA LEU A 13 -20.99 5.77 0.08
C LEU A 13 -19.68 6.24 0.73
N PRO A 14 -19.42 5.87 2.00
CA PRO A 14 -18.09 6.06 2.59
C PRO A 14 -17.07 5.16 1.88
N ALA A 15 -15.79 5.49 2.01
CA ALA A 15 -14.71 4.62 1.55
C ALA A 15 -14.84 3.23 2.22
N PHE A 16 -14.46 2.18 1.49
CA PHE A 16 -14.51 0.77 1.93
C PHE A 16 -15.91 0.22 2.27
N ALA A 17 -16.98 0.89 1.84
CA ALA A 17 -18.35 0.42 2.04
C ALA A 17 -18.72 -0.79 1.14
N LEU A 18 -18.01 -0.94 0.03
CA LEU A 18 -18.16 -2.03 -0.92
C LEU A 18 -16.95 -2.96 -0.84
N GLN A 19 -17.18 -4.25 -1.06
CA GLN A 19 -16.11 -5.25 -1.10
C GLN A 19 -15.58 -5.39 -2.52
N SER A 20 -14.26 -5.54 -2.66
CA SER A 20 -13.61 -5.82 -3.94
C SER A 20 -14.09 -7.16 -4.54
N GLU A 21 -14.02 -7.30 -5.86
CA GLU A 21 -14.53 -8.45 -6.65
C GLU A 21 -16.01 -8.79 -6.42
N THR A 22 -16.80 -7.77 -6.14
CA THR A 22 -18.24 -7.94 -5.91
C THR A 22 -19.04 -7.04 -6.84
N ASP A 23 -20.05 -7.60 -7.46
CA ASP A 23 -21.01 -6.84 -8.25
C ASP A 23 -22.18 -6.40 -7.36
N TYR A 24 -22.47 -5.11 -7.38
CA TYR A 24 -23.56 -4.51 -6.63
C TYR A 24 -24.61 -3.96 -7.58
N THR A 25 -25.87 -4.33 -7.36
CA THR A 25 -26.99 -3.70 -8.06
C THR A 25 -27.49 -2.50 -7.26
N VAL A 26 -27.29 -1.31 -7.83
CA VAL A 26 -27.84 -0.06 -7.27
C VAL A 26 -29.18 0.22 -7.95
N GLN A 27 -30.25 0.30 -7.16
CA GLN A 27 -31.59 0.58 -7.64
C GLN A 27 -32.06 1.93 -7.15
N VAL A 28 -32.56 2.75 -8.06
CA VAL A 28 -33.22 4.02 -7.76
C VAL A 28 -34.71 3.89 -8.03
N THR A 29 -35.52 4.20 -7.04
CA THR A 29 -36.96 4.25 -7.17
C THR A 29 -37.43 5.71 -7.00
N ALA A 30 -38.05 6.24 -8.03
CA ALA A 30 -38.67 7.57 -7.98
C ALA A 30 -40.19 7.40 -7.88
N ILE A 31 -40.75 8.05 -6.90
CA ILE A 31 -42.20 8.04 -6.67
C ILE A 31 -42.73 9.45 -6.99
N GLY A 32 -43.59 9.51 -7.99
CA GLY A 32 -44.23 10.78 -8.38
C GLY A 32 -45.30 11.20 -7.38
N TYR A 33 -45.66 12.49 -7.43
CA TYR A 33 -46.79 13.01 -6.64
C TYR A 33 -48.09 12.71 -7.38
N SER A 34 -49.06 12.16 -6.68
CA SER A 34 -50.44 12.04 -7.15
C SER A 34 -51.32 12.83 -6.21
N ALA A 35 -52.20 13.67 -6.75
CA ALA A 35 -53.12 14.50 -5.97
C ALA A 35 -54.02 13.68 -5.04
N ASP A 36 -54.31 12.43 -5.43
CA ASP A 36 -55.24 11.55 -4.71
C ASP A 36 -54.53 10.57 -3.77
N ASN A 37 -53.19 10.54 -3.74
CA ASN A 37 -52.32 9.58 -2.98
C ASN A 37 -52.71 8.08 -3.11
N ILE A 38 -53.57 7.72 -4.07
CA ILE A 38 -54.08 6.34 -4.20
C ILE A 38 -53.19 5.47 -5.09
N ASN A 39 -52.56 6.03 -6.12
CA ASN A 39 -51.64 5.33 -7.03
C ASN A 39 -50.59 6.29 -7.58
N PRO A 40 -49.56 6.61 -6.80
CA PRO A 40 -48.50 7.49 -7.31
C PRO A 40 -47.72 6.76 -8.44
N PRO A 41 -47.36 7.48 -9.52
CA PRO A 41 -46.49 6.86 -10.56
C PRO A 41 -45.15 6.52 -9.99
N ILE A 42 -44.69 5.30 -10.24
CA ILE A 42 -43.39 4.77 -9.77
C ILE A 42 -42.51 4.48 -10.98
N ALA A 43 -41.29 5.02 -10.97
CA ALA A 43 -40.26 4.67 -11.92
C ALA A 43 -39.10 4.01 -11.18
N VAL A 44 -38.60 2.90 -11.74
CA VAL A 44 -37.48 2.14 -11.17
C VAL A 44 -36.39 2.05 -12.22
N TYR A 45 -35.16 2.34 -11.82
CA TYR A 45 -33.97 2.15 -12.64
C TYR A 45 -32.87 1.45 -11.83
N SER A 46 -32.15 0.53 -12.48
CA SER A 46 -31.08 -0.21 -11.82
C SER A 46 -29.81 -0.14 -12.64
N VAL A 47 -28.67 -0.07 -11.97
CA VAL A 47 -27.32 -0.12 -12.54
C VAL A 47 -26.48 -1.14 -11.79
N VAL A 48 -25.66 -1.89 -12.49
CA VAL A 48 -24.66 -2.77 -11.90
C VAL A 48 -23.35 -2.01 -11.75
N VAL A 49 -22.81 -2.01 -10.53
CA VAL A 49 -21.52 -1.45 -10.18
C VAL A 49 -20.57 -2.60 -9.89
N GLN A 50 -19.55 -2.76 -10.71
CA GLN A 50 -18.50 -3.76 -10.51
C GLN A 50 -17.36 -3.13 -9.71
N VAL A 51 -16.98 -3.74 -8.59
CA VAL A 51 -15.90 -3.27 -7.73
C VAL A 51 -14.68 -4.16 -7.96
N GLY A 52 -13.65 -3.60 -8.61
CA GLY A 52 -12.37 -4.28 -8.82
C GLY A 52 -11.40 -4.11 -7.65
N TYR A 53 -10.20 -4.71 -7.76
CA TYR A 53 -9.08 -4.42 -6.88
C TYR A 53 -8.40 -3.12 -7.28
N GLU A 54 -7.96 -2.32 -6.28
CA GLU A 54 -7.22 -1.08 -6.51
C GLU A 54 -5.70 -1.31 -6.53
N GLY A 55 -5.22 -2.29 -5.76
CA GLY A 55 -3.82 -2.70 -5.74
C GLY A 55 -3.11 -2.45 -4.42
N VAL A 56 -1.78 -2.44 -4.47
CA VAL A 56 -0.91 -2.22 -3.30
C VAL A 56 -0.09 -0.94 -3.47
N LYS A 57 0.39 -0.38 -2.37
CA LYS A 57 1.32 0.74 -2.36
C LYS A 57 2.60 0.34 -1.65
N ALA A 58 3.72 0.34 -2.39
CA ALA A 58 5.05 0.16 -1.83
C ALA A 58 5.58 1.48 -1.26
N ILE A 59 6.14 1.44 -0.05
CA ILE A 59 6.72 2.62 0.60
C ILE A 59 7.96 2.21 1.38
N ILE A 60 9.10 2.85 1.05
CA ILE A 60 10.32 2.79 1.86
C ILE A 60 10.34 4.00 2.80
N SER A 61 10.40 3.74 4.10
CA SER A 61 10.48 4.81 5.11
C SER A 61 11.85 5.47 5.09
N GLY A 62 11.89 6.78 5.38
CA GLY A 62 13.15 7.53 5.50
C GLY A 62 13.56 8.32 4.26
N GLY A 63 12.75 8.29 3.19
CA GLY A 63 12.93 9.10 1.99
C GLY A 63 13.76 8.42 0.89
N ALA A 64 13.95 9.16 -0.21
CA ALA A 64 14.59 8.64 -1.42
C ALA A 64 16.11 8.41 -1.28
N GLU A 65 16.74 9.00 -0.27
CA GLU A 65 18.18 8.92 -0.04
C GLU A 65 18.47 8.75 1.46
N GLN A 66 19.35 7.81 1.79
CA GLN A 66 19.83 7.60 3.15
C GLN A 66 21.34 7.38 3.15
N THR A 67 21.96 7.71 4.29
CA THR A 67 23.38 7.46 4.52
C THR A 67 23.54 6.55 5.72
N SER A 68 24.35 5.52 5.59
CA SER A 68 24.69 4.62 6.68
C SER A 68 26.20 4.43 6.80
N GLN A 69 26.64 4.14 8.01
CA GLN A 69 28.03 3.87 8.31
C GLN A 69 28.32 2.39 8.10
N ARG A 70 29.43 2.06 7.42
CA ARG A 70 29.83 0.68 7.20
C ARG A 70 30.01 -0.14 8.48
N SER A 71 30.34 0.52 9.59
CA SER A 71 30.57 -0.10 10.90
C SER A 71 29.30 -0.41 11.70
N GLN A 72 28.12 -0.04 11.18
CA GLN A 72 26.83 -0.22 11.84
C GLN A 72 25.92 -1.12 11.03
N ASP A 73 25.04 -1.84 11.71
CA ASP A 73 23.92 -2.54 11.09
C ASP A 73 22.90 -1.51 10.58
N THR A 74 22.36 -1.73 9.38
CA THR A 74 21.38 -0.82 8.75
C THR A 74 20.09 -1.55 8.55
N ILE A 75 18.99 -0.95 9.00
CA ILE A 75 17.63 -1.49 8.80
C ILE A 75 16.88 -0.52 7.88
N ILE A 76 16.39 -1.04 6.77
CA ILE A 76 15.50 -0.33 5.86
C ILE A 76 14.07 -0.82 6.11
N ASP A 77 13.15 0.12 6.33
CA ASP A 77 11.79 -0.14 6.78
C ASP A 77 10.78 0.10 5.66
N ALA A 78 10.06 -0.95 5.28
CA ALA A 78 8.93 -0.90 4.34
C ALA A 78 7.58 -1.19 5.01
N SER A 79 7.49 -1.14 6.34
CA SER A 79 6.26 -1.47 7.09
C SER A 79 5.08 -0.53 6.81
N LYS A 80 5.34 0.62 6.19
CA LYS A 80 4.31 1.58 5.76
C LYS A 80 3.65 1.23 4.42
N SER A 81 4.12 0.19 3.75
CA SER A 81 3.44 -0.32 2.55
C SER A 81 2.07 -0.87 2.93
N TYR A 82 1.09 -0.71 2.05
CA TYR A 82 -0.28 -1.11 2.33
C TYR A 82 -1.03 -1.55 1.07
N ASP A 83 -2.10 -2.28 1.30
CA ASP A 83 -3.07 -2.64 0.28
C ASP A 83 -4.18 -1.58 0.23
N LEU A 84 -4.48 -1.07 -0.96
CA LEU A 84 -5.44 0.01 -1.17
C LEU A 84 -6.89 -0.44 -0.94
N ASP A 85 -7.17 -1.73 -1.07
CA ASP A 85 -8.50 -2.32 -0.86
C ASP A 85 -8.86 -2.49 0.62
N PHE A 86 -7.88 -2.35 1.52
CA PHE A 86 -8.08 -2.55 2.95
C PHE A 86 -7.83 -1.26 3.73
N LYS A 87 -8.78 -0.96 4.63
CA LYS A 87 -8.62 0.17 5.54
C LYS A 87 -7.37 -0.04 6.39
N GLN A 88 -6.43 0.91 6.32
CA GLN A 88 -5.29 0.88 7.23
C GLN A 88 -5.77 0.92 8.69
N PRO A 89 -5.16 0.14 9.59
CA PRO A 89 -5.45 0.26 11.01
C PRO A 89 -5.17 1.71 11.43
N SER A 90 -6.22 2.47 11.71
CA SER A 90 -6.06 3.80 12.30
C SER A 90 -5.46 3.62 13.69
N ILE A 91 -4.51 4.46 14.07
CA ILE A 91 -3.88 4.47 15.41
C ILE A 91 -4.94 4.71 16.53
N PHE A 92 -6.15 5.12 16.15
CA PHE A 92 -7.31 5.29 17.01
C PHE A 92 -8.33 4.17 16.76
N ILE A 93 -8.09 3.01 17.37
CA ILE A 93 -9.05 1.91 17.38
C ILE A 93 -10.17 2.30 18.36
N ASN A 94 -11.36 2.56 17.85
CA ASN A 94 -12.56 2.58 18.67
C ASN A 94 -12.91 1.10 19.00
N PRO A 95 -12.82 0.64 20.25
CA PRO A 95 -12.97 -0.78 20.60
C PRO A 95 -14.36 -1.36 20.31
N LEU A 96 -15.32 -0.54 19.87
CA LEU A 96 -16.67 -0.96 19.50
C LEU A 96 -16.85 -1.33 18.02
N GLU A 97 -15.84 -1.12 17.15
CA GLU A 97 -15.86 -1.51 15.74
C GLU A 97 -14.97 -2.72 15.41
N ALA A 98 -14.83 -3.63 16.35
CA ALA A 98 -14.06 -4.86 16.18
C ALA A 98 -14.80 -5.92 15.33
N SER A 99 -15.18 -5.59 14.10
CA SER A 99 -15.16 -6.57 13.03
C SER A 99 -13.70 -6.63 12.56
N GLU A 100 -13.06 -7.78 12.73
CA GLU A 100 -11.68 -8.05 12.32
C GLU A 100 -11.39 -7.38 10.97
N PRO A 101 -10.48 -6.39 10.89
CA PRO A 101 -10.10 -5.87 9.59
C PRO A 101 -9.49 -7.05 8.82
N LYS A 102 -10.06 -7.40 7.68
CA LYS A 102 -9.40 -8.32 6.76
C LYS A 102 -8.07 -7.68 6.40
N THR A 103 -6.99 -8.16 6.99
CA THR A 103 -5.64 -7.68 6.70
C THR A 103 -5.16 -8.40 5.45
N SER A 104 -4.82 -7.65 4.42
CA SER A 104 -4.09 -8.21 3.30
C SER A 104 -2.72 -8.69 3.78
N VAL A 105 -2.34 -9.89 3.37
CA VAL A 105 -0.99 -10.40 3.63
C VAL A 105 -0.09 -9.85 2.53
N LEU A 106 0.75 -8.88 2.89
CA LEU A 106 1.75 -8.35 1.97
C LEU A 106 3.01 -9.22 1.99
N GLN A 107 3.60 -9.36 0.82
CA GLN A 107 4.91 -9.97 0.61
C GLN A 107 5.87 -8.93 0.06
N TYR A 108 7.12 -9.00 0.47
CA TYR A 108 8.18 -8.05 0.17
C TYR A 108 9.33 -8.76 -0.51
N LYS A 109 9.90 -8.15 -1.55
CA LYS A 109 11.10 -8.59 -2.23
C LYS A 109 12.04 -7.41 -2.36
N TRP A 110 13.32 -7.64 -2.08
CA TRP A 110 14.35 -6.60 -2.15
C TRP A 110 15.43 -6.98 -3.17
N GLU A 111 15.80 -5.98 -3.96
CA GLU A 111 16.92 -6.09 -4.90
C GLU A 111 17.91 -4.95 -4.68
N CYS A 112 19.18 -5.20 -4.94
CA CYS A 112 20.23 -4.22 -4.78
C CYS A 112 21.12 -4.18 -6.03
N VAL A 113 21.39 -2.96 -6.52
CA VAL A 113 22.39 -2.71 -7.55
C VAL A 113 23.29 -1.53 -7.14
N ILE A 114 24.53 -1.54 -7.61
CA ILE A 114 25.44 -0.40 -7.41
C ILE A 114 24.95 0.76 -8.29
N PHE A 115 24.80 1.93 -7.71
CA PHE A 115 24.43 3.14 -8.44
C PHE A 115 25.65 3.95 -8.88
N THR A 116 26.64 4.07 -8.00
CA THR A 116 27.95 4.66 -8.31
C THR A 116 29.05 3.94 -7.55
N PRO A 117 30.28 3.83 -8.11
CA PRO A 117 30.71 4.25 -9.44
C PRO A 117 30.35 3.25 -10.58
N GLU A 118 30.00 2.02 -10.26
CA GLU A 118 29.79 0.92 -11.20
C GLU A 118 28.29 0.70 -11.44
N PHE A 119 27.67 1.56 -12.23
CA PHE A 119 26.22 1.57 -12.42
C PHE A 119 25.67 0.23 -12.94
N GLY A 120 24.65 -0.28 -12.25
CA GLY A 120 23.89 -1.46 -12.65
C GLY A 120 24.50 -2.81 -12.27
N PHE A 121 25.71 -2.84 -11.71
CA PHE A 121 26.29 -4.10 -11.21
C PHE A 121 25.56 -4.56 -9.93
N PRO A 122 25.40 -5.89 -9.74
CA PRO A 122 24.83 -6.43 -8.51
C PRO A 122 25.65 -6.03 -7.28
N CYS A 123 25.00 -5.85 -6.15
CA CYS A 123 25.69 -5.57 -4.89
C CYS A 123 26.48 -6.79 -4.44
N ALA A 124 27.80 -6.63 -4.26
CA ALA A 124 28.62 -7.67 -3.67
C ALA A 124 28.16 -7.95 -2.23
N ASN A 125 28.12 -9.22 -1.87
CA ASN A 125 27.72 -9.71 -0.53
C ASN A 125 26.26 -9.39 -0.12
N PHE A 126 25.44 -8.87 -1.02
CA PHE A 126 24.01 -8.70 -0.80
C PHE A 126 23.28 -9.88 -1.42
N THR A 127 22.61 -10.66 -0.61
CA THR A 127 21.71 -11.70 -1.12
C THR A 127 20.35 -11.05 -1.38
N ASN A 128 19.93 -11.06 -2.66
CA ASN A 128 18.57 -10.61 -2.98
C ASN A 128 17.57 -11.39 -2.14
N VAL A 129 16.74 -10.65 -1.41
CA VAL A 129 15.72 -11.26 -0.55
C VAL A 129 14.53 -11.65 -1.41
N ASN A 130 14.26 -12.95 -1.49
CA ASN A 130 13.06 -13.46 -2.14
C ASN A 130 11.80 -13.03 -1.36
N TRP A 131 10.64 -13.25 -1.95
CA TRP A 131 9.36 -12.91 -1.33
C TRP A 131 9.25 -13.41 0.11
N THR A 132 9.02 -12.48 1.03
CA THR A 132 8.91 -12.72 2.47
C THR A 132 7.80 -11.83 3.06
N SER A 133 7.24 -12.23 4.18
CA SER A 133 6.30 -11.39 4.95
C SER A 133 6.99 -10.35 5.83
N ASN A 134 8.34 -10.38 5.92
CA ASN A 134 9.09 -9.40 6.70
C ASN A 134 9.26 -8.08 5.90
N PRO A 135 8.71 -6.95 6.39
CA PRO A 135 8.85 -5.65 5.72
C PRO A 135 10.22 -4.99 5.94
N TYR A 136 11.09 -5.58 6.75
CA TYR A 136 12.39 -5.00 7.08
C TYR A 136 13.51 -5.69 6.30
N LEU A 137 14.38 -4.86 5.71
CA LEU A 137 15.64 -5.31 5.12
C LEU A 137 16.77 -5.02 6.11
N GLU A 138 17.39 -6.06 6.62
CA GLU A 138 18.56 -5.96 7.49
C GLU A 138 19.84 -6.11 6.67
N ILE A 139 20.71 -5.11 6.75
CA ILE A 139 22.03 -5.09 6.14
C ILE A 139 23.06 -5.11 7.27
N PRO A 140 23.70 -6.26 7.53
CA PRO A 140 24.71 -6.35 8.59
C PRO A 140 25.89 -5.45 8.33
N LYS A 141 26.50 -4.95 9.40
CA LYS A 141 27.75 -4.17 9.33
C LYS A 141 28.81 -4.90 8.52
N LEU A 142 29.66 -4.14 7.85
CA LEU A 142 30.78 -4.61 7.02
C LEU A 142 30.37 -5.39 5.76
N THR A 143 29.09 -5.63 5.52
CA THR A 143 28.60 -6.38 4.36
C THR A 143 28.83 -5.60 3.07
N MET A 144 28.47 -4.32 3.05
CA MET A 144 28.57 -3.47 1.86
C MET A 144 29.85 -2.64 1.86
N PRO A 145 30.61 -2.59 0.75
CA PRO A 145 31.76 -1.68 0.61
C PRO A 145 31.40 -0.22 0.82
N ALA A 146 32.25 0.53 1.52
CA ALA A 146 32.09 1.96 1.69
C ALA A 146 32.45 2.76 0.44
N ASN A 147 32.12 4.06 0.45
CA ASN A 147 32.33 5.02 -0.62
C ASN A 147 31.63 4.63 -1.94
N LYS A 148 30.51 3.93 -1.81
CA LYS A 148 29.62 3.58 -2.92
C LYS A 148 28.20 4.01 -2.58
N VAL A 149 27.42 4.29 -3.62
CA VAL A 149 25.98 4.48 -3.53
C VAL A 149 25.28 3.27 -4.15
N TYR A 150 24.32 2.76 -3.45
CA TYR A 150 23.54 1.58 -3.85
C TYR A 150 22.10 1.99 -4.10
N ARG A 151 21.48 1.43 -5.13
CA ARG A 151 20.04 1.50 -5.30
C ARG A 151 19.43 0.24 -4.71
N LEU A 152 18.58 0.43 -3.73
CA LEU A 152 17.72 -0.59 -3.17
C LEU A 152 16.35 -0.47 -3.82
N SER A 153 15.82 -1.55 -4.36
CA SER A 153 14.48 -1.64 -4.94
C SER A 153 13.64 -2.57 -4.12
N LEU A 154 12.49 -2.06 -3.68
CA LEU A 154 11.46 -2.80 -2.98
C LEU A 154 10.36 -3.17 -3.97
N PHE A 155 9.92 -4.42 -3.93
CA PHE A 155 8.70 -4.87 -4.59
C PHE A 155 7.76 -5.41 -3.52
N VAL A 156 6.50 -4.97 -3.58
CA VAL A 156 5.44 -5.41 -2.66
C VAL A 156 4.35 -6.08 -3.47
N ALA A 157 3.86 -7.21 -2.98
CA ALA A 157 2.75 -7.93 -3.59
C ALA A 157 1.72 -8.31 -2.53
N ASN A 158 0.45 -8.37 -2.92
CA ASN A 158 -0.60 -8.97 -2.12
C ASN A 158 -0.92 -10.40 -2.59
N ASN A 159 -1.78 -11.10 -1.86
CA ASN A 159 -2.23 -12.45 -2.19
C ASN A 159 -3.15 -12.53 -3.44
N TYR A 160 -3.52 -11.39 -4.02
CA TYR A 160 -4.32 -11.28 -5.25
C TYR A 160 -3.46 -11.04 -6.49
N GLY A 161 -2.12 -11.01 -6.34
CA GLY A 161 -1.18 -10.82 -7.45
C GLY A 161 -0.98 -9.35 -7.85
N MET A 162 -1.55 -8.39 -7.11
CA MET A 162 -1.27 -6.97 -7.32
C MET A 162 0.10 -6.62 -6.78
N THR A 163 0.85 -5.81 -7.52
CA THR A 163 2.22 -5.44 -7.18
C THR A 163 2.47 -3.95 -7.34
N ASP A 164 3.32 -3.39 -6.49
CA ASP A 164 3.90 -2.05 -6.63
C ASP A 164 5.38 -2.10 -6.26
N SER A 165 6.13 -1.07 -6.61
CA SER A 165 7.56 -0.96 -6.30
C SER A 165 7.94 0.45 -5.87
N ASP A 166 8.93 0.52 -4.99
CA ASP A 166 9.58 1.76 -4.56
C ASP A 166 11.10 1.58 -4.59
N SER A 167 11.86 2.65 -4.61
CA SER A 167 13.32 2.57 -4.60
C SER A 167 13.96 3.74 -3.87
N MET A 168 15.12 3.47 -3.26
CA MET A 168 15.92 4.48 -2.59
C MET A 168 17.42 4.34 -2.92
N LEU A 169 18.16 5.40 -2.69
CA LEU A 169 19.62 5.40 -2.73
C LEU A 169 20.19 5.29 -1.31
N LEU A 170 21.09 4.34 -1.11
CA LEU A 170 21.79 4.13 0.14
C LEU A 170 23.28 4.42 -0.06
N SER A 171 23.78 5.46 0.59
CA SER A 171 25.21 5.81 0.62
C SER A 171 25.89 5.15 1.81
N ILE A 172 26.90 4.31 1.57
CA ILE A 172 27.70 3.70 2.64
C ILE A 172 29.00 4.48 2.80
N VAL A 173 29.21 5.02 4.00
CA VAL A 173 30.41 5.81 4.33
C VAL A 173 31.29 5.11 5.35
N ASN A 174 32.60 5.36 5.29
CA ASN A 174 33.51 4.98 6.38
C ASN A 174 33.39 6.01 7.52
N ASN A 175 33.46 5.53 8.75
CA ASN A 175 33.77 6.38 9.88
C ASN A 175 35.29 6.63 9.88
N ASP A 176 35.74 7.62 9.15
CA ASP A 176 37.04 8.20 9.41
C ASP A 176 36.86 9.14 10.62
N ILE A 177 37.00 8.58 11.83
CA ILE A 177 37.22 9.42 13.01
C ILE A 177 38.67 9.95 12.80
N PRO A 178 38.87 11.26 12.61
CA PRO A 178 40.22 11.81 12.61
C PRO A 178 40.84 11.49 13.95
N SER A 179 41.93 10.73 13.93
CA SER A 179 42.79 10.48 15.09
C SER A 179 43.56 11.72 15.48
#